data_45d92c3a28590b2efabfb73f329a305f
#
_entry.id   45d92c3a28590b2efabfb73f329a305f
#
_cell.length_a   1.000
_cell.length_b   1.000
_cell.length_c   1.000
_cell.angle_alpha   90.00
_cell.angle_beta   90.00
_cell.angle_gamma   90.00
#
_symmetry.space_group_name_H-M   'P 1'
#
loop_
_entity.id
_entity.type
_entity.pdbx_description
1 polymer ?
#
loop_
_entity_poly.entity_id
_entity_poly.type
_entity_poly.pdbx_seq_one_letter_code
_entity_poly.pdbx_strand_id
1 'polypeptide(L)'
;MAKESINLKKLELGTLRVKIIGDSPYLPEPMDMAVLERYNSMKSKKGYTKDDISEEEKVKAKFYYTDDRKEGIPSRAFYNSMIRASSYLFEIKQGGMRNIKEGVTVMGDILPLTFKKKKVITHWGRTSGMKGSPRKIMRNAFYDWSIILEVQYNKQNLSSEQIINVLNWAGFHIGVGGFRKEKTGNFGAFHIKFD
;
A
#
# COMPACT_ATOMS: atom_id res chain seq x y z
N MET A 1 -20.61 -29.84 -42.86
CA MET A 1 -20.46 -29.28 -41.51
C MET A 1 -19.74 -27.92 -41.66
N ALA A 2 -20.48 -26.85 -41.37
CA ALA A 2 -19.89 -25.49 -41.42
C ALA A 2 -18.89 -25.37 -40.25
N LYS A 3 -17.65 -24.96 -40.54
CA LYS A 3 -16.67 -24.63 -39.51
C LYS A 3 -17.14 -23.33 -38.84
N GLU A 4 -17.56 -23.42 -37.57
CA GLU A 4 -17.79 -22.22 -36.77
C GLU A 4 -16.44 -21.49 -36.61
N SER A 5 -16.36 -20.27 -37.14
CA SER A 5 -15.23 -19.39 -36.93
C SER A 5 -15.41 -18.68 -35.59
N ILE A 6 -14.62 -19.07 -34.57
CA ILE A 6 -14.60 -18.39 -33.28
C ILE A 6 -13.82 -17.07 -33.45
N ASN A 7 -14.52 -15.95 -33.37
CA ASN A 7 -13.89 -14.62 -33.40
C ASN A 7 -13.50 -14.23 -31.96
N LEU A 8 -12.24 -14.48 -31.57
CA LEU A 8 -11.71 -14.11 -30.26
C LEU A 8 -11.41 -12.61 -30.21
N LYS A 9 -12.08 -11.90 -29.33
CA LYS A 9 -11.78 -10.51 -29.05
C LYS A 9 -10.45 -10.42 -28.29
N LYS A 10 -9.43 -9.84 -28.93
CA LYS A 10 -8.08 -9.72 -28.34
C LYS A 10 -8.10 -8.71 -27.18
N LEU A 11 -7.57 -9.10 -26.02
CA LEU A 11 -7.36 -8.21 -24.90
C LEU A 11 -6.19 -7.25 -25.20
N GLU A 12 -6.42 -5.95 -25.10
CA GLU A 12 -5.40 -4.91 -25.31
C GLU A 12 -4.93 -4.38 -23.94
N LEU A 13 -3.67 -4.66 -23.61
CA LEU A 13 -3.06 -4.18 -22.38
C LEU A 13 -2.19 -2.94 -22.64
N GLY A 14 -2.26 -1.98 -21.75
CA GLY A 14 -1.35 -0.86 -21.65
C GLY A 14 -0.45 -1.01 -20.43
N THR A 15 0.76 -0.47 -20.50
CA THR A 15 1.68 -0.38 -19.37
C THR A 15 2.07 1.07 -19.18
N LEU A 16 1.97 1.54 -17.94
CA LEU A 16 2.35 2.88 -17.51
C LEU A 16 3.42 2.75 -16.43
N ARG A 17 4.57 3.38 -16.65
CA ARG A 17 5.66 3.45 -15.66
C ARG A 17 5.76 4.88 -15.16
N VAL A 18 5.60 5.09 -13.86
CA VAL A 18 5.60 6.40 -13.23
C VAL A 18 6.50 6.44 -12.01
N LYS A 19 7.06 7.62 -11.73
CA LYS A 19 7.78 7.88 -10.49
C LYS A 19 6.82 8.47 -9.46
N ILE A 20 6.71 7.80 -8.33
CA ILE A 20 5.96 8.26 -7.16
C ILE A 20 6.91 8.97 -6.22
N ILE A 21 6.53 10.15 -5.76
CA ILE A 21 7.24 10.95 -4.76
C ILE A 21 6.35 11.08 -3.52
N GLY A 22 6.93 10.81 -2.36
CA GLY A 22 6.23 10.97 -1.08
C GLY A 22 6.15 12.42 -0.63
N ASP A 23 4.94 12.89 -0.36
CA ASP A 23 4.65 14.23 0.21
C ASP A 23 4.71 14.24 1.73
N SER A 24 4.56 13.09 2.33
CA SER A 24 4.68 12.89 3.77
C SER A 24 5.42 11.58 4.07
N PRO A 25 5.97 11.41 5.29
CA PRO A 25 6.75 10.23 5.60
C PRO A 25 5.96 8.94 5.42
N TYR A 26 6.60 7.90 4.88
CA TYR A 26 6.03 6.56 4.77
C TYR A 26 6.26 5.78 6.07
N LEU A 27 5.22 5.16 6.60
CA LEU A 27 5.28 4.28 7.77
C LEU A 27 4.96 2.84 7.33
N PRO A 28 5.92 1.92 7.30
CA PRO A 28 5.64 0.52 7.02
C PRO A 28 4.76 -0.09 8.12
N GLU A 29 3.81 -0.91 7.72
CA GLU A 29 2.91 -1.62 8.63
C GLU A 29 2.76 -3.10 8.23
N PRO A 30 3.88 -3.85 8.14
CA PRO A 30 3.79 -5.27 7.88
C PRO A 30 3.19 -6.00 9.08
N MET A 31 2.49 -7.07 8.79
CA MET A 31 2.25 -8.10 9.78
C MET A 31 3.53 -8.91 9.88
N ASP A 32 4.25 -8.77 10.97
CA ASP A 32 5.46 -9.55 11.19
C ASP A 32 5.08 -10.98 11.57
N MET A 33 5.32 -11.91 10.65
CA MET A 33 4.99 -13.33 10.85
C MET A 33 5.80 -13.92 12.00
N ALA A 34 7.07 -13.54 12.18
CA ALA A 34 7.89 -14.03 13.29
C ALA A 34 7.36 -13.55 14.65
N VAL A 35 6.92 -12.28 14.72
CA VAL A 35 6.25 -11.75 15.92
C VAL A 35 4.90 -12.43 16.12
N LEU A 36 4.16 -12.71 15.07
CA LEU A 36 2.88 -13.41 15.13
C LEU A 36 3.06 -14.87 15.60
N GLU A 37 4.04 -15.59 15.08
CA GLU A 37 4.38 -16.96 15.48
C GLU A 37 4.84 -17.00 16.93
N ARG A 38 5.73 -16.08 17.34
CA ARG A 38 6.15 -15.94 18.74
C ARG A 38 4.96 -15.62 19.64
N TYR A 39 4.08 -14.70 19.22
CA TYR A 39 2.85 -14.39 19.92
C TYR A 39 1.94 -15.63 20.06
N ASN A 40 1.74 -16.40 18.99
CA ASN A 40 0.90 -17.59 19.02
C ASN A 40 1.52 -18.70 19.87
N SER A 41 2.84 -18.92 19.81
CA SER A 41 3.55 -19.89 20.62
C SER A 41 3.52 -19.55 22.11
N MET A 42 3.53 -18.26 22.46
CA MET A 42 3.47 -17.80 23.83
C MET A 42 2.04 -17.75 24.37
N LYS A 43 1.04 -17.49 23.52
CA LYS A 43 -0.38 -17.47 23.90
C LYS A 43 -0.87 -18.83 24.41
N SER A 44 -0.19 -19.90 24.03
CA SER A 44 -0.44 -21.25 24.58
C SER A 44 0.12 -21.46 26.00
N LYS A 45 0.98 -20.54 26.50
CA LYS A 45 1.53 -20.60 27.84
C LYS A 45 0.70 -19.76 28.81
N LYS A 46 0.29 -20.36 29.91
CA LYS A 46 -0.48 -19.71 30.99
C LYS A 46 0.29 -18.51 31.55
N GLY A 47 -0.27 -17.29 31.43
CA GLY A 47 0.32 -16.06 31.98
C GLY A 47 0.98 -15.11 30.99
N TYR A 48 0.93 -15.39 29.67
CA TYR A 48 1.47 -14.50 28.63
C TYR A 48 0.56 -13.31 28.34
N THR A 49 1.13 -12.09 28.31
CA THR A 49 0.45 -10.88 27.87
C THR A 49 1.09 -10.32 26.61
N LYS A 50 0.32 -9.53 25.80
CA LYS A 50 0.82 -8.87 24.59
C LYS A 50 2.02 -7.94 24.82
N ASP A 51 2.32 -7.62 26.05
CA ASP A 51 3.33 -6.62 26.45
C ASP A 51 4.73 -7.21 26.62
N ASP A 52 4.88 -8.53 26.47
CA ASP A 52 6.19 -9.22 26.64
C ASP A 52 7.15 -9.05 25.44
N ILE A 53 6.70 -8.41 24.35
CA ILE A 53 7.56 -8.00 23.22
C ILE A 53 7.74 -6.49 23.30
N SER A 54 8.98 -6.03 23.47
CA SER A 54 9.28 -4.60 23.56
C SER A 54 8.87 -3.87 22.26
N GLU A 55 8.47 -2.60 22.37
CA GLU A 55 8.14 -1.80 21.17
C GLU A 55 9.35 -1.64 20.24
N GLU A 56 10.56 -1.66 20.78
CA GLU A 56 11.80 -1.60 20.01
C GLU A 56 12.01 -2.86 19.15
N GLU A 57 11.72 -4.05 19.70
CA GLU A 57 11.73 -5.30 18.93
C GLU A 57 10.67 -5.28 17.82
N LYS A 58 9.48 -4.78 18.13
CA LYS A 58 8.41 -4.63 17.14
C LYS A 58 8.80 -3.66 16.01
N VAL A 59 9.53 -2.59 16.32
CA VAL A 59 10.01 -1.63 15.31
C VAL A 59 11.08 -2.26 14.43
N LYS A 60 12.03 -3.01 15.01
CA LYS A 60 13.09 -3.70 14.25
C LYS A 60 12.55 -4.74 13.27
N ALA A 61 11.44 -5.36 13.64
CA ALA A 61 10.82 -6.42 12.83
C ALA A 61 9.86 -5.92 11.75
N LYS A 62 9.48 -4.63 11.74
CA LYS A 62 8.44 -4.08 10.85
C LYS A 62 9.01 -3.43 9.60
N PHE A 63 9.43 -4.27 8.65
CA PHE A 63 9.86 -3.85 7.33
C PHE A 63 9.31 -4.78 6.24
N TYR A 64 9.20 -4.23 5.03
CA TYR A 64 9.07 -5.02 3.81
C TYR A 64 10.43 -5.00 3.11
N TYR A 65 10.89 -6.16 2.69
CA TYR A 65 12.14 -6.31 1.97
C TYR A 65 11.89 -6.89 0.59
N THR A 66 12.61 -6.37 -0.40
CA THR A 66 12.76 -7.02 -1.70
C THR A 66 13.61 -8.28 -1.57
N ASP A 67 13.65 -9.11 -2.60
CA ASP A 67 14.51 -10.30 -2.66
C ASP A 67 15.98 -9.94 -2.45
N ASP A 68 16.41 -8.76 -2.94
CA ASP A 68 17.75 -8.19 -2.72
C ASP A 68 17.94 -7.58 -1.32
N ARG A 69 17.03 -7.80 -0.38
CA ARG A 69 17.04 -7.26 1.00
C ARG A 69 17.05 -5.73 1.08
N LYS A 70 16.54 -5.04 0.07
CA LYS A 70 16.29 -3.60 0.12
C LYS A 70 14.93 -3.32 0.77
N GLU A 71 14.85 -2.25 1.54
CA GLU A 71 13.59 -1.79 2.10
C GLU A 71 12.63 -1.38 0.98
N GLY A 72 11.35 -1.71 1.12
CA GLY A 72 10.38 -1.49 0.05
C GLY A 72 8.96 -1.22 0.54
N ILE A 73 8.09 -1.00 -0.44
CA ILE A 73 6.65 -0.83 -0.25
C ILE A 73 5.94 -1.92 -1.06
N PRO A 74 4.99 -2.65 -0.47
CA PRO A 74 4.20 -3.62 -1.23
C PRO A 74 3.43 -2.94 -2.35
N SER A 75 3.52 -3.49 -3.56
CA SER A 75 2.76 -3.03 -4.73
C SER A 75 1.25 -2.99 -4.44
N ARG A 76 0.79 -3.96 -3.66
CA ARG A 76 -0.60 -4.06 -3.19
C ARG A 76 -1.06 -2.85 -2.38
N ALA A 77 -0.15 -2.10 -1.72
CA ALA A 77 -0.53 -0.87 -1.01
C ALA A 77 -1.02 0.20 -1.98
N PHE A 78 -0.35 0.36 -3.12
CA PHE A 78 -0.76 1.27 -4.19
C PHE A 78 -2.04 0.81 -4.88
N TYR A 79 -2.12 -0.47 -5.21
CA TYR A 79 -3.33 -1.06 -5.82
C TYR A 79 -4.57 -0.84 -4.93
N ASN A 80 -4.49 -1.12 -3.63
CA ASN A 80 -5.59 -0.89 -2.71
C ASN A 80 -5.94 0.59 -2.57
N SER A 81 -4.94 1.47 -2.59
CA SER A 81 -5.13 2.92 -2.56
C SER A 81 -5.86 3.41 -3.82
N MET A 82 -5.50 2.89 -5.00
CA MET A 82 -6.19 3.18 -6.27
C MET A 82 -7.65 2.72 -6.26
N ILE A 83 -7.93 1.50 -5.80
CA ILE A 83 -9.32 0.99 -5.70
C ILE A 83 -10.17 1.92 -4.84
N ARG A 84 -9.65 2.38 -3.70
CA ARG A 84 -10.38 3.28 -2.80
C ARG A 84 -10.56 4.66 -3.40
N ALA A 85 -9.52 5.20 -4.04
CA ALA A 85 -9.57 6.50 -4.70
C ALA A 85 -10.57 6.53 -5.86
N SER A 86 -10.71 5.43 -6.57
CA SER A 86 -11.63 5.34 -7.72
C SER A 86 -13.09 5.56 -7.37
N SER A 87 -13.48 5.36 -6.10
CA SER A 87 -14.85 5.64 -5.63
C SER A 87 -15.18 7.14 -5.57
N TYR A 88 -14.16 8.00 -5.56
CA TYR A 88 -14.31 9.48 -5.52
C TYR A 88 -14.23 10.11 -6.91
N LEU A 89 -13.78 9.38 -7.92
CA LEU A 89 -13.62 9.88 -9.28
C LEU A 89 -14.88 9.65 -10.10
N PHE A 90 -15.72 10.68 -10.15
CA PHE A 90 -16.98 10.67 -10.94
C PHE A 90 -16.79 10.45 -12.44
N GLU A 91 -15.59 10.67 -12.98
CA GLU A 91 -15.25 10.46 -14.39
C GLU A 91 -15.20 8.96 -14.77
N ILE A 92 -15.00 8.08 -13.80
CA ILE A 92 -15.08 6.63 -14.00
C ILE A 92 -16.54 6.21 -13.80
N LYS A 93 -17.42 6.66 -14.69
CA LYS A 93 -18.85 6.35 -14.67
C LYS A 93 -19.07 4.84 -14.70
N GLN A 94 -20.07 4.40 -13.93
CA GLN A 94 -20.57 3.02 -13.87
C GLN A 94 -19.49 1.96 -13.68
N GLY A 95 -19.09 1.73 -12.43
CA GLY A 95 -18.18 0.65 -12.08
C GLY A 95 -16.73 1.09 -11.87
N GLY A 96 -16.45 2.36 -11.55
CA GLY A 96 -15.09 2.88 -11.39
C GLY A 96 -14.21 2.03 -10.48
N MET A 97 -14.72 1.64 -9.31
CA MET A 97 -14.02 0.72 -8.39
C MET A 97 -13.81 -0.66 -9.04
N ARG A 98 -14.81 -1.18 -9.75
CA ARG A 98 -14.75 -2.46 -10.44
C ARG A 98 -13.74 -2.44 -11.58
N ASN A 99 -13.73 -1.37 -12.39
CA ASN A 99 -12.79 -1.21 -13.49
C ASN A 99 -11.34 -1.19 -13.02
N ILE A 100 -11.04 -0.50 -11.91
CA ILE A 100 -9.70 -0.55 -11.31
C ILE A 100 -9.41 -1.94 -10.73
N LYS A 101 -10.34 -2.52 -10.00
CA LYS A 101 -10.16 -3.83 -9.35
C LYS A 101 -9.95 -4.98 -10.35
N GLU A 102 -10.64 -4.95 -11.48
CA GLU A 102 -10.60 -6.03 -12.48
C GLU A 102 -9.69 -5.71 -13.67
N GLY A 103 -9.46 -4.43 -13.95
CA GLY A 103 -8.75 -3.96 -15.14
C GLY A 103 -7.33 -3.44 -14.92
N VAL A 104 -6.84 -3.43 -13.66
CA VAL A 104 -5.52 -2.90 -13.31
C VAL A 104 -4.69 -3.92 -12.54
N THR A 105 -3.41 -4.01 -12.87
CA THR A 105 -2.42 -4.78 -12.11
C THR A 105 -1.22 -3.88 -11.83
N VAL A 106 -0.83 -3.77 -10.56
CA VAL A 106 0.43 -3.13 -10.16
C VAL A 106 1.51 -4.20 -10.15
N MET A 107 2.54 -4.00 -10.98
CA MET A 107 3.60 -4.98 -11.19
C MET A 107 4.56 -5.03 -10.02
N GLY A 108 5.15 -6.23 -9.81
CA GLY A 108 6.07 -6.51 -8.71
C GLY A 108 5.34 -6.82 -7.40
N ASP A 109 6.07 -7.35 -6.44
CA ASP A 109 5.54 -7.67 -5.09
C ASP A 109 5.94 -6.59 -4.09
N ILE A 110 7.23 -6.46 -3.80
CA ILE A 110 7.78 -5.39 -2.97
C ILE A 110 8.59 -4.46 -3.87
N LEU A 111 8.16 -3.20 -3.95
CA LEU A 111 8.80 -2.17 -4.77
C LEU A 111 9.95 -1.53 -3.99
N PRO A 112 11.17 -1.44 -4.56
CA PRO A 112 12.32 -0.85 -3.88
C PRO A 112 12.06 0.60 -3.48
N LEU A 113 12.28 0.92 -2.20
CA LEU A 113 12.10 2.25 -1.64
C LEU A 113 13.40 3.04 -1.73
N THR A 114 13.38 4.20 -2.35
CA THR A 114 14.46 5.19 -2.27
C THR A 114 14.05 6.26 -1.27
N PHE A 115 14.93 6.64 -0.35
CA PHE A 115 14.65 7.66 0.67
C PHE A 115 15.92 8.38 1.11
N LYS A 116 15.78 9.60 1.65
CA LYS A 116 16.94 10.36 2.18
C LYS A 116 17.17 10.14 3.66
N LYS A 117 16.11 9.93 4.44
CA LYS A 117 16.18 9.87 5.90
C LYS A 117 15.23 8.83 6.46
N LYS A 118 15.72 8.12 7.46
CA LYS A 118 14.94 7.17 8.25
C LYS A 118 15.01 7.54 9.73
N LYS A 119 13.87 7.55 10.42
CA LYS A 119 13.78 7.80 11.85
C LYS A 119 12.76 6.89 12.49
N VAL A 120 12.96 6.55 13.74
CA VAL A 120 11.91 5.98 14.58
C VAL A 120 11.10 7.14 15.17
N ILE A 121 9.79 7.11 14.93
CA ILE A 121 8.85 8.06 15.52
C ILE A 121 7.97 7.37 16.54
N THR A 122 7.52 8.14 17.50
CA THR A 122 6.60 7.69 18.54
C THR A 122 5.32 8.50 18.46
N HIS A 123 4.20 7.82 18.49
CA HIS A 123 2.88 8.45 18.63
C HIS A 123 1.99 7.64 19.58
N TRP A 124 0.94 8.28 20.06
CA TRP A 124 -0.05 7.65 20.90
C TRP A 124 -1.21 7.13 20.04
N GLY A 125 -1.57 5.89 20.24
CA GLY A 125 -2.74 5.27 19.64
C GLY A 125 -3.61 4.65 20.73
N ARG A 126 -4.73 4.07 20.34
CA ARG A 126 -5.57 3.27 21.20
C ARG A 126 -5.57 1.82 20.74
N THR A 127 -5.64 0.89 21.69
CA THR A 127 -5.89 -0.53 21.35
C THR A 127 -7.29 -0.66 20.76
N SER A 128 -7.49 -1.66 19.88
CA SER A 128 -8.81 -1.94 19.31
C SER A 128 -9.81 -2.36 20.40
N GLY A 129 -11.02 -1.82 20.32
CA GLY A 129 -12.15 -2.12 21.22
C GLY A 129 -12.76 -0.87 21.86
N MET A 130 -14.00 -0.98 22.38
CA MET A 130 -14.75 0.14 22.96
C MET A 130 -14.08 0.79 24.18
N LYS A 131 -13.21 0.06 24.90
CA LYS A 131 -12.43 0.52 26.06
C LYS A 131 -10.92 0.58 25.79
N GLY A 132 -10.53 0.89 24.52
CA GLY A 132 -9.14 0.89 24.12
C GLY A 132 -8.26 1.79 24.99
N SER A 133 -7.25 1.20 25.66
CA SER A 133 -6.27 1.94 26.47
C SER A 133 -5.32 2.74 25.58
N PRO A 134 -4.87 3.93 26.00
CA PRO A 134 -3.81 4.65 25.31
C PRO A 134 -2.55 3.78 25.27
N ARG A 135 -1.91 3.74 24.11
CA ARG A 135 -0.70 2.95 23.90
C ARG A 135 0.33 3.76 23.15
N LYS A 136 1.57 3.72 23.61
CA LYS A 136 2.73 4.22 22.89
C LYS A 136 3.01 3.29 21.71
N ILE A 137 3.06 3.85 20.50
CA ILE A 137 3.35 3.10 19.27
C ILE A 137 4.59 3.69 18.65
N MET A 138 5.60 2.86 18.45
CA MET A 138 6.84 3.22 17.76
C MET A 138 6.84 2.66 16.35
N ARG A 139 7.27 3.47 15.37
CA ARG A 139 7.33 3.08 13.96
C ARG A 139 8.53 3.68 13.27
N ASN A 140 9.04 2.95 12.27
CA ASN A 140 9.98 3.53 11.32
C ASN A 140 9.25 4.50 10.40
N ALA A 141 9.87 5.65 10.14
CA ALA A 141 9.39 6.65 9.23
C ALA A 141 10.47 6.95 8.19
N PHE A 142 10.09 6.85 6.92
CA PHE A 142 10.94 7.16 5.77
C PHE A 142 10.55 8.51 5.19
N TYR A 143 11.51 9.42 5.12
CA TYR A 143 11.33 10.78 4.65
C TYR A 143 11.94 10.94 3.25
N ASP A 144 11.38 11.85 2.46
CA ASP A 144 11.82 12.15 1.10
C ASP A 144 11.92 10.86 0.26
N TRP A 145 10.89 10.07 0.36
CA TRP A 145 10.85 8.76 -0.28
C TRP A 145 10.29 8.82 -1.70
N SER A 146 10.76 7.90 -2.52
CA SER A 146 10.25 7.70 -3.87
C SER A 146 10.32 6.24 -4.28
N ILE A 147 9.48 5.86 -5.22
CA ILE A 147 9.48 4.55 -5.88
C ILE A 147 9.20 4.70 -7.38
N ILE A 148 9.56 3.67 -8.13
CA ILE A 148 9.07 3.49 -9.51
C ILE A 148 7.90 2.50 -9.43
N LEU A 149 6.75 2.91 -9.96
CA LEU A 149 5.55 2.12 -10.04
C LEU A 149 5.29 1.77 -11.50
N GLU A 150 5.07 0.50 -11.78
CA GLU A 150 4.64 0.01 -13.07
C GLU A 150 3.23 -0.56 -12.97
N VAL A 151 2.33 -0.03 -13.80
CA VAL A 151 0.91 -0.35 -13.78
C VAL A 151 0.50 -0.87 -15.15
N GLN A 152 0.00 -2.09 -15.19
CA GLN A 152 -0.62 -2.66 -16.37
C GLN A 152 -2.13 -2.49 -16.28
N TYR A 153 -2.77 -2.13 -17.39
CA TYR A 153 -4.21 -1.88 -17.42
C TYR A 153 -4.84 -2.29 -18.74
N ASN A 154 -6.14 -2.59 -18.70
CA ASN A 154 -6.93 -2.91 -19.90
C ASN A 154 -7.31 -1.62 -20.64
N LYS A 155 -6.75 -1.39 -21.85
CA LYS A 155 -7.00 -0.22 -22.69
C LYS A 155 -8.44 -0.10 -23.20
N GLN A 156 -9.18 -1.19 -23.20
CA GLN A 156 -10.58 -1.17 -23.64
C GLN A 156 -11.50 -0.49 -22.61
N ASN A 157 -11.09 -0.48 -21.33
CA ASN A 157 -11.89 0.04 -20.21
C ASN A 157 -11.30 1.30 -19.58
N LEU A 158 -9.98 1.50 -19.68
CA LEU A 158 -9.24 2.55 -18.98
C LEU A 158 -8.22 3.22 -19.90
N SER A 159 -8.06 4.52 -19.76
CA SER A 159 -6.97 5.28 -20.39
C SER A 159 -5.80 5.48 -19.41
N SER A 160 -4.62 5.82 -19.96
CA SER A 160 -3.45 6.19 -19.16
C SER A 160 -3.73 7.41 -18.26
N GLU A 161 -4.47 8.39 -18.78
CA GLU A 161 -4.87 9.59 -18.03
C GLU A 161 -5.75 9.25 -16.83
N GLN A 162 -6.70 8.33 -17.00
CA GLN A 162 -7.53 7.85 -15.89
C GLN A 162 -6.71 7.16 -14.82
N ILE A 163 -5.71 6.35 -15.19
CA ILE A 163 -4.79 5.72 -14.24
C ILE A 163 -3.98 6.78 -13.47
N ILE A 164 -3.46 7.79 -14.17
CA ILE A 164 -2.72 8.90 -13.56
C ILE A 164 -3.60 9.66 -12.57
N ASN A 165 -4.82 10.00 -12.96
CA ASN A 165 -5.77 10.71 -12.10
C ASN A 165 -6.11 9.89 -10.85
N VAL A 166 -6.40 8.58 -11.00
CA VAL A 166 -6.64 7.68 -9.87
C VAL A 166 -5.43 7.64 -8.93
N LEU A 167 -4.21 7.57 -9.44
CA LEU A 167 -2.99 7.56 -8.63
C LEU A 167 -2.79 8.87 -7.87
N ASN A 168 -3.00 10.02 -8.50
CA ASN A 168 -2.90 11.33 -7.83
C ASN A 168 -3.95 11.48 -6.73
N TRP A 169 -5.19 11.08 -7.00
CA TRP A 169 -6.24 11.07 -5.98
C TRP A 169 -5.92 10.09 -4.84
N ALA A 170 -5.41 8.92 -5.17
CA ALA A 170 -4.97 7.93 -4.21
C ALA A 170 -3.88 8.50 -3.29
N GLY A 171 -2.91 9.21 -3.85
CA GLY A 171 -1.83 9.82 -3.09
C GLY A 171 -2.30 10.91 -2.15
N PHE A 172 -3.19 11.78 -2.60
CA PHE A 172 -3.68 12.90 -1.80
C PHE A 172 -4.74 12.49 -0.76
N HIS A 173 -5.71 11.65 -1.14
CA HIS A 173 -6.87 11.36 -0.28
C HIS A 173 -6.71 10.09 0.57
N ILE A 174 -6.01 9.08 0.09
CA ILE A 174 -5.91 7.77 0.74
C ILE A 174 -4.53 7.60 1.39
N GLY A 175 -3.45 7.69 0.59
CA GLY A 175 -2.08 7.41 0.99
C GLY A 175 -1.75 5.92 1.08
N VAL A 176 -0.50 5.61 1.47
CA VAL A 176 0.01 4.25 1.65
C VAL A 176 0.65 4.07 3.03
N GLY A 177 0.65 2.84 3.53
CA GLY A 177 1.24 2.51 4.83
C GLY A 177 0.36 2.81 6.04
N GLY A 178 0.97 2.88 7.21
CA GLY A 178 0.32 3.14 8.48
C GLY A 178 -0.01 4.61 8.69
N PHE A 179 -1.05 4.90 9.47
CA PHE A 179 -1.52 6.26 9.81
C PHE A 179 -1.68 7.20 8.60
N ARG A 180 -2.06 6.63 7.45
CA ARG A 180 -2.40 7.38 6.25
C ARG A 180 -3.70 8.16 6.43
N LYS A 181 -3.97 9.12 5.56
CA LYS A 181 -5.16 10.00 5.64
C LYS A 181 -6.48 9.25 5.82
N GLU A 182 -6.67 8.15 5.09
CA GLU A 182 -7.85 7.29 5.23
C GLU A 182 -8.03 6.75 6.66
N LYS A 183 -6.96 6.65 7.43
CA LYS A 183 -6.92 6.21 8.83
C LYS A 183 -6.76 7.39 9.81
N THR A 184 -7.22 8.58 9.40
CA THR A 184 -7.15 9.83 10.19
C THR A 184 -5.73 10.28 10.55
N GLY A 185 -4.72 9.81 9.80
CA GLY A 185 -3.33 10.20 9.95
C GLY A 185 -2.85 11.13 8.84
N ASN A 186 -1.59 11.54 8.90
CA ASN A 186 -0.96 12.46 7.95
C ASN A 186 0.27 11.85 7.25
N PHE A 187 0.33 10.51 7.17
CA PHE A 187 1.48 9.82 6.63
C PHE A 187 1.15 9.13 5.29
N GLY A 188 2.20 8.85 4.51
CA GLY A 188 2.10 8.08 3.28
C GLY A 188 1.37 8.77 2.13
N ALA A 189 1.19 10.09 2.18
CA ALA A 189 0.69 10.86 1.05
C ALA A 189 1.77 10.93 -0.04
N PHE A 190 1.34 11.00 -1.31
CA PHE A 190 2.24 11.00 -2.45
C PHE A 190 1.62 11.68 -3.68
N HIS A 191 2.46 11.98 -4.65
CA HIS A 191 2.05 12.42 -5.99
C HIS A 191 2.89 11.73 -7.07
N ILE A 192 2.45 11.82 -8.31
CA ILE A 192 3.21 11.38 -9.48
C ILE A 192 4.12 12.52 -9.92
N LYS A 193 5.41 12.20 -10.12
CA LYS A 193 6.31 13.09 -10.83
C LYS A 193 6.26 12.76 -12.32
N PHE A 194 5.95 13.75 -13.12
CA PHE A 194 6.13 13.71 -14.57
C PHE A 194 7.57 14.15 -14.87
N ASP A 195 8.30 13.31 -15.60
CA ASP A 195 9.63 13.67 -16.14
C ASP A 195 9.46 14.44 -17.45
#